data_5e46a1cd7c9143af15af89850fa696f9
#
_entry.id   5e46a1cd7c9143af15af89850fa696f9
#
_cell.length_a   1.000
_cell.length_b   1.000
_cell.length_c   1.000
_cell.angle_alpha   90.00
_cell.angle_beta   90.00
_cell.angle_gamma   90.00
#
_symmetry.space_group_name_H-M   'P 1'
#
loop_
_entity.id
_entity.type
_entity.pdbx_description
1 polymer ?
#
loop_
_entity_poly.entity_id
_entity_poly.type
_entity_poly.pdbx_seq_one_letter_code
_entity_poly.pdbx_strand_id
1 'polypeptide(L)'
;MKMDKITIVLINEILYNTHMNTTYKSNNNVVYSCKYHVVWCPKYRRKVLTNGVDVRLKELLTEYATNLSVDILAMEIMPDHVHMLLEVDPQFGIHKAVKSFKGYTSRILRQEFPYLRTKMPTLWTNSYFVSTVGGTLLEEAVKQYIENQKTSQRQKDKMG
;
A
#
# COMPACT_ATOMS: atom_id res chain seq x y z
N MET A 1 -13.85 -0.91 4.69
CA MET A 1 -12.87 -2.00 4.80
C MET A 1 -12.40 -2.03 6.24
N LYS A 2 -12.63 -3.11 6.95
CA LYS A 2 -12.17 -3.27 8.35
C LYS A 2 -10.88 -4.08 8.33
N MET A 3 -9.84 -3.57 8.99
CA MET A 3 -8.71 -4.40 9.40
C MET A 3 -9.21 -5.44 10.40
N ASP A 4 -8.67 -6.65 10.35
CA ASP A 4 -9.02 -7.66 11.33
C ASP A 4 -8.51 -7.25 12.75
N LYS A 5 -9.22 -7.74 13.75
CA LYS A 5 -8.91 -7.40 15.16
C LYS A 5 -7.49 -7.83 15.57
N ILE A 6 -6.96 -8.88 14.94
CA ILE A 6 -5.62 -9.42 15.23
C ILE A 6 -4.54 -8.45 14.79
N THR A 7 -4.68 -7.85 13.61
CA THR A 7 -3.75 -6.84 13.10
C THR A 7 -3.73 -5.60 13.99
N ILE A 8 -4.90 -5.14 14.47
CA ILE A 8 -5.00 -3.98 15.37
C ILE A 8 -4.36 -4.28 16.73
N VAL A 9 -4.57 -5.48 17.27
CA VAL A 9 -3.98 -5.89 18.57
C VAL A 9 -2.46 -5.99 18.47
N LEU A 10 -1.92 -6.64 17.43
CA LEU A 10 -0.48 -6.75 17.21
C LEU A 10 0.19 -5.38 17.07
N ILE A 11 -0.42 -4.46 16.33
CA ILE A 11 0.07 -3.09 16.19
C ILE A 11 0.07 -2.37 17.55
N ASN A 12 -0.97 -2.54 18.37
CA ASN A 12 -1.07 -1.91 19.68
C ASN A 12 -0.09 -2.50 20.71
N GLU A 13 0.14 -3.80 20.71
CA GLU A 13 1.12 -4.46 21.61
C GLU A 13 2.56 -4.04 21.29
N ILE A 14 2.88 -3.89 20.00
CA ILE A 14 4.20 -3.42 19.56
C ILE A 14 4.42 -1.95 19.93
N LEU A 15 3.39 -1.10 19.86
CA LEU A 15 3.46 0.30 20.28
C LEU A 15 3.78 0.46 21.76
N TYR A 16 3.35 -0.47 22.61
CA TYR A 16 3.53 -0.36 24.07
C TYR A 16 4.94 -0.71 24.56
N ASN A 17 5.71 -1.47 23.78
CA ASN A 17 6.97 -2.07 24.25
C ASN A 17 8.24 -1.42 23.68
N THR A 18 8.16 -0.27 22.97
CA THR A 18 9.32 0.18 22.18
C THR A 18 9.81 1.60 22.52
N HIS A 19 11.03 1.69 23.01
CA HIS A 19 11.88 2.89 22.91
C HIS A 19 12.33 3.05 21.44
N MET A 20 11.89 4.12 20.80
CA MET A 20 11.92 4.26 19.34
C MET A 20 13.16 5.00 18.85
N ASN A 21 13.97 4.33 18.03
CA ASN A 21 14.89 5.01 17.10
C ASN A 21 14.13 5.34 15.81
N THR A 22 13.68 6.56 15.70
CA THR A 22 13.01 7.06 14.49
C THR A 22 14.06 7.66 13.54
N THR A 23 14.12 7.14 12.30
CA THR A 23 14.93 7.76 11.26
C THR A 23 14.17 8.96 10.68
N TYR A 24 14.78 10.14 10.73
CA TYR A 24 14.20 11.36 10.20
C TYR A 24 14.72 11.67 8.80
N LYS A 25 13.86 12.17 7.94
CA LYS A 25 14.17 12.77 6.65
C LYS A 25 14.08 14.28 6.71
N SER A 26 14.64 14.96 5.74
CA SER A 26 14.52 16.41 5.63
C SER A 26 14.40 16.85 4.17
N ASN A 27 13.67 17.94 3.99
CA ASN A 27 13.73 18.76 2.80
C ASN A 27 14.18 20.18 3.19
N ASN A 28 14.09 21.16 2.29
CA ASN A 28 14.54 22.52 2.57
C ASN A 28 13.81 23.21 3.74
N ASN A 29 12.61 22.75 4.10
CA ASN A 29 11.73 23.43 5.05
C ASN A 29 11.36 22.59 6.27
N VAL A 30 11.43 21.25 6.16
CA VAL A 30 10.86 20.35 7.16
C VAL A 30 11.78 19.16 7.43
N VAL A 31 11.93 18.80 8.70
CA VAL A 31 12.45 17.51 9.14
C VAL A 31 11.27 16.64 9.52
N TYR A 32 11.18 15.42 9.00
CA TYR A 32 9.99 14.58 9.14
C TYR A 32 10.28 13.09 9.23
N SER A 33 9.33 12.38 9.82
CA SER A 33 9.19 10.93 9.72
C SER A 33 7.69 10.64 9.59
N CYS A 34 7.20 10.67 8.35
CA CYS A 34 5.79 10.54 8.03
C CYS A 34 5.56 9.25 7.27
N LYS A 35 5.36 8.16 8.02
CA LYS A 35 5.14 6.82 7.51
C LYS A 35 3.69 6.43 7.64
N TYR A 36 3.16 5.81 6.59
CA TYR A 36 1.74 5.46 6.49
C TYR A 36 1.58 4.04 5.98
N HIS A 37 0.72 3.28 6.65
CA HIS A 37 0.14 2.06 6.11
C HIS A 37 -1.09 2.43 5.30
N VAL A 38 -1.11 2.09 4.01
CA VAL A 38 -2.17 2.44 3.06
C VAL A 38 -2.73 1.19 2.42
N VAL A 39 -4.05 1.12 2.29
CA VAL A 39 -4.73 0.02 1.60
C VAL A 39 -5.84 0.57 0.72
N TRP A 40 -5.90 0.10 -0.54
CA TRP A 40 -7.03 0.37 -1.43
C TRP A 40 -7.41 -0.83 -2.27
N CYS A 41 -8.62 -0.81 -2.83
CA CYS A 41 -9.20 -1.93 -3.56
C CYS A 41 -9.62 -1.55 -4.98
N PRO A 42 -9.65 -2.51 -5.90
CA PRO A 42 -10.41 -2.38 -7.13
C PRO A 42 -11.89 -2.09 -6.86
N LYS A 43 -12.54 -1.46 -7.83
CA LYS A 43 -14.00 -1.19 -7.77
C LYS A 43 -14.76 -2.49 -7.53
N TYR A 44 -15.71 -2.42 -6.60
CA TYR A 44 -16.49 -3.58 -6.13
C TYR A 44 -15.63 -4.69 -5.49
N ARG A 45 -14.40 -4.38 -5.10
CA ARG A 45 -13.44 -5.33 -4.53
C ARG A 45 -13.25 -6.58 -5.40
N ARG A 46 -13.30 -6.41 -6.71
CA ARG A 46 -13.11 -7.50 -7.66
C ARG A 46 -11.67 -8.01 -7.65
N LYS A 47 -11.52 -9.33 -7.76
CA LYS A 47 -10.21 -10.01 -7.81
C LYS A 47 -9.60 -9.89 -9.20
N VAL A 48 -9.20 -8.69 -9.59
CA VAL A 48 -8.65 -8.39 -10.93
C VAL A 48 -7.13 -8.16 -10.92
N LEU A 49 -6.50 -8.09 -9.76
CA LEU A 49 -5.06 -7.91 -9.62
C LEU A 49 -4.33 -9.26 -9.69
N THR A 50 -4.48 -9.93 -10.84
CA THR A 50 -3.98 -11.28 -11.15
C THR A 50 -3.54 -11.34 -12.60
N ASN A 51 -2.94 -12.46 -13.00
CA ASN A 51 -2.61 -12.77 -14.42
C ASN A 51 -1.75 -11.68 -15.11
N GLY A 52 -0.74 -11.18 -14.38
CA GLY A 52 0.18 -10.15 -14.88
C GLY A 52 -0.21 -8.73 -14.54
N VAL A 53 -1.47 -8.44 -14.18
CA VAL A 53 -1.90 -7.12 -13.70
C VAL A 53 -1.20 -6.76 -12.40
N ASP A 54 -1.06 -7.71 -11.48
CA ASP A 54 -0.36 -7.55 -10.20
C ASP A 54 1.12 -7.23 -10.39
N VAL A 55 1.81 -7.94 -11.28
CA VAL A 55 3.22 -7.70 -11.60
C VAL A 55 3.39 -6.31 -12.21
N ARG A 56 2.58 -5.98 -13.21
CA ARG A 56 2.66 -4.69 -13.88
C ARG A 56 2.30 -3.52 -12.95
N LEU A 57 1.31 -3.71 -12.09
CA LEU A 57 0.96 -2.72 -11.08
C LEU A 57 2.13 -2.41 -10.14
N LYS A 58 2.84 -3.45 -9.69
CA LYS A 58 4.01 -3.30 -8.83
C LYS A 58 5.12 -2.47 -9.50
N GLU A 59 5.40 -2.74 -10.77
CA GLU A 59 6.35 -1.97 -11.58
C GLU A 59 5.94 -0.50 -11.67
N LEU A 60 4.69 -0.24 -12.05
CA LEU A 60 4.16 1.12 -12.21
C LEU A 60 4.20 1.93 -10.91
N LEU A 61 3.86 1.31 -9.79
CA LEU A 61 3.91 1.96 -8.48
C LEU A 61 5.35 2.31 -8.12
N THR A 62 6.30 1.40 -8.33
CA THR A 62 7.72 1.61 -8.04
C THR A 62 8.32 2.74 -8.91
N GLU A 63 8.06 2.71 -10.20
CA GLU A 63 8.52 3.75 -11.13
C GLU A 63 7.93 5.12 -10.77
N TYR A 64 6.63 5.18 -10.53
CA TYR A 64 5.94 6.44 -10.28
C TYR A 64 6.25 7.03 -8.91
N ALA A 65 6.58 6.21 -7.91
CA ALA A 65 7.03 6.67 -6.60
C ALA A 65 8.27 7.58 -6.70
N THR A 66 9.20 7.25 -7.59
CA THR A 66 10.38 8.08 -7.85
C THR A 66 9.99 9.48 -8.34
N ASN A 67 9.02 9.56 -9.27
CA ASN A 67 8.53 10.84 -9.78
C ASN A 67 7.81 11.69 -8.74
N LEU A 68 7.19 11.05 -7.75
CA LEU A 68 6.48 11.72 -6.66
C LEU A 68 7.39 12.05 -5.47
N SER A 69 8.64 11.60 -5.47
CA SER A 69 9.53 11.64 -4.30
C SER A 69 8.89 10.99 -3.06
N VAL A 70 8.21 9.87 -3.27
CA VAL A 70 7.60 9.04 -2.24
C VAL A 70 8.41 7.75 -2.10
N ASP A 71 8.74 7.36 -0.87
CA ASP A 71 9.42 6.09 -0.65
C ASP A 71 8.38 4.98 -0.39
N ILE A 72 8.51 3.90 -1.12
CA ILE A 72 7.80 2.65 -0.85
C ILE A 72 8.69 1.79 0.03
N LEU A 73 8.34 1.67 1.32
CA LEU A 73 9.10 0.89 2.29
C LEU A 73 8.72 -0.59 2.24
N ALA A 74 7.46 -0.89 1.95
CA ALA A 74 6.96 -2.22 1.68
C ALA A 74 5.72 -2.16 0.77
N MET A 75 5.51 -3.21 -0.03
CA MET A 75 4.36 -3.31 -0.92
C MET A 75 3.99 -4.77 -1.14
N GLU A 76 2.70 -5.07 -1.03
CA GLU A 76 2.13 -6.34 -1.42
C GLU A 76 0.83 -6.14 -2.20
N ILE A 77 0.69 -6.85 -3.29
CA ILE A 77 -0.49 -6.81 -4.15
C ILE A 77 -1.22 -8.14 -4.04
N MET A 78 -2.41 -8.07 -3.48
CA MET A 78 -3.34 -9.18 -3.37
C MET A 78 -4.34 -9.13 -4.52
N PRO A 79 -5.05 -10.23 -4.84
CA PRO A 79 -5.99 -10.24 -5.95
C PRO A 79 -7.06 -9.14 -5.92
N ASP A 80 -7.48 -8.70 -4.73
CA ASP A 80 -8.58 -7.76 -4.51
C ASP A 80 -8.19 -6.49 -3.73
N HIS A 81 -6.91 -6.29 -3.44
CA HIS A 81 -6.43 -5.09 -2.75
C HIS A 81 -4.91 -4.90 -2.84
N VAL A 82 -4.48 -3.68 -2.55
CA VAL A 82 -3.08 -3.29 -2.47
C VAL A 82 -2.78 -2.88 -1.05
N HIS A 83 -1.68 -3.40 -0.48
CA HIS A 83 -1.08 -2.94 0.76
C HIS A 83 0.24 -2.23 0.49
N MET A 84 0.45 -1.07 1.09
CA MET A 84 1.71 -0.34 0.99
C MET A 84 2.08 0.29 2.32
N LEU A 85 3.38 0.30 2.61
CA LEU A 85 3.98 1.16 3.63
C LEU A 85 4.75 2.25 2.90
N LEU A 86 4.34 3.48 3.09
CA LEU A 86 4.89 4.66 2.40
C LEU A 86 5.52 5.63 3.40
N GLU A 87 6.61 6.26 3.00
CA GLU A 87 7.09 7.49 3.63
C GLU A 87 6.89 8.66 2.69
N VAL A 88 6.18 9.68 3.15
CA VAL A 88 5.71 10.79 2.33
C VAL A 88 6.07 12.12 2.98
N ASP A 89 6.62 13.03 2.19
CA ASP A 89 6.85 14.41 2.61
C ASP A 89 5.52 15.06 3.04
N PRO A 90 5.44 15.64 4.25
CA PRO A 90 4.21 16.24 4.76
C PRO A 90 3.72 17.44 3.94
N GLN A 91 4.61 18.14 3.24
CA GLN A 91 4.22 19.24 2.35
C GLN A 91 3.55 18.71 1.06
N PHE A 92 3.95 17.53 0.58
CA PHE A 92 3.28 16.85 -0.53
C PHE A 92 1.96 16.22 -0.07
N GLY A 93 1.99 15.47 1.01
CA GLY A 93 0.84 14.89 1.69
C GLY A 93 0.39 13.52 1.16
N ILE A 94 -0.05 12.66 2.11
CA ILE A 94 -0.46 11.28 1.83
C ILE A 94 -1.67 11.20 0.90
N HIS A 95 -2.66 12.08 1.02
CA HIS A 95 -3.83 12.07 0.15
C HIS A 95 -3.47 12.29 -1.32
N LYS A 96 -2.60 13.26 -1.58
CA LYS A 96 -2.12 13.55 -2.92
C LYS A 96 -1.31 12.40 -3.49
N ALA A 97 -0.46 11.76 -2.66
CA ALA A 97 0.32 10.59 -3.05
C ALA A 97 -0.60 9.43 -3.49
N VAL A 98 -1.57 9.04 -2.66
CA VAL A 98 -2.51 7.94 -2.95
C VAL A 98 -3.35 8.25 -4.19
N LYS A 99 -3.87 9.47 -4.30
CA LYS A 99 -4.66 9.90 -5.47
C LYS A 99 -3.83 9.82 -6.76
N SER A 100 -2.57 10.24 -6.72
CA SER A 100 -1.65 10.19 -7.85
C SER A 100 -1.34 8.75 -8.27
N PHE A 101 -1.01 7.87 -7.32
CA PHE A 101 -0.80 6.45 -7.59
C PHE A 101 -2.03 5.80 -8.25
N LYS A 102 -3.21 6.00 -7.67
CA LYS A 102 -4.46 5.43 -8.20
C LYS A 102 -4.78 5.94 -9.61
N GLY A 103 -4.66 7.23 -9.84
CA GLY A 103 -4.91 7.83 -11.17
C GLY A 103 -3.95 7.33 -12.23
N TYR A 104 -2.66 7.34 -11.94
CA TYR A 104 -1.61 6.90 -12.85
C TYR A 104 -1.76 5.42 -13.22
N THR A 105 -1.86 4.54 -12.23
CA THR A 105 -1.97 3.10 -12.45
C THR A 105 -3.27 2.70 -13.14
N SER A 106 -4.40 3.33 -12.78
CA SER A 106 -5.69 3.09 -13.45
C SER A 106 -5.61 3.40 -14.94
N ARG A 107 -5.01 4.52 -15.30
CA ARG A 107 -4.88 4.92 -16.71
C ARG A 107 -4.07 3.90 -17.50
N ILE A 108 -2.89 3.51 -17.04
CA ILE A 108 -1.98 2.63 -17.76
C ILE A 108 -2.50 1.18 -17.78
N LEU A 109 -2.89 0.64 -16.63
CA LEU A 109 -3.39 -0.75 -16.58
C LEU A 109 -4.63 -0.95 -17.45
N ARG A 110 -5.53 0.03 -17.54
CA ARG A 110 -6.69 -0.05 -18.41
C ARG A 110 -6.37 0.12 -19.89
N GLN A 111 -5.21 0.65 -20.24
CA GLN A 111 -4.68 0.65 -21.61
C GLN A 111 -4.04 -0.69 -21.96
N GLU A 112 -3.20 -1.22 -21.07
CA GLU A 112 -2.46 -2.46 -21.29
C GLU A 112 -3.34 -3.71 -21.14
N PHE A 113 -4.38 -3.64 -20.30
CA PHE A 113 -5.35 -4.72 -20.03
C PHE A 113 -6.78 -4.24 -20.33
N PRO A 114 -7.20 -4.22 -21.63
CA PRO A 114 -8.47 -3.62 -22.04
C PRO A 114 -9.71 -4.20 -21.37
N TYR A 115 -9.67 -5.49 -20.97
CA TYR A 115 -10.78 -6.13 -20.27
C TYR A 115 -11.11 -5.46 -18.91
N LEU A 116 -10.18 -4.74 -18.31
CA LEU A 116 -10.45 -3.95 -17.09
C LEU A 116 -11.42 -2.78 -17.35
N ARG A 117 -11.52 -2.30 -18.59
CA ARG A 117 -12.49 -1.25 -18.97
C ARG A 117 -13.90 -1.80 -19.09
N THR A 118 -14.03 -3.01 -19.61
CA THR A 118 -15.35 -3.61 -19.84
C THR A 118 -15.99 -4.14 -18.56
N LYS A 119 -15.17 -4.55 -17.60
CA LYS A 119 -15.65 -5.12 -16.33
C LYS A 119 -16.03 -4.09 -15.27
N MET A 120 -15.46 -2.90 -15.34
CA MET A 120 -15.59 -1.88 -14.28
C MET A 120 -15.60 -0.47 -14.87
N PRO A 121 -16.45 0.44 -14.33
CA PRO A 121 -16.49 1.83 -14.78
C PRO A 121 -15.20 2.59 -14.43
N THR A 122 -14.59 2.24 -13.30
CA THR A 122 -13.27 2.71 -12.85
C THR A 122 -12.48 1.55 -12.30
N LEU A 123 -11.14 1.58 -12.34
CA LEU A 123 -10.32 0.50 -11.77
C LEU A 123 -10.42 0.47 -10.25
N TRP A 124 -10.25 1.62 -9.61
CA TRP A 124 -10.19 1.75 -8.15
C TRP A 124 -11.48 2.30 -7.55
N THR A 125 -11.75 1.91 -6.29
CA THR A 125 -12.74 2.62 -5.47
C THR A 125 -12.26 4.04 -5.19
N ASN A 126 -13.16 4.96 -4.85
CA ASN A 126 -12.76 6.32 -4.45
C ASN A 126 -12.07 6.33 -3.07
N SER A 127 -12.50 5.44 -2.19
CA SER A 127 -11.97 5.33 -0.82
C SER A 127 -10.64 4.59 -0.75
N TYR A 128 -9.94 4.80 0.36
CA TYR A 128 -8.76 4.04 0.78
C TYR A 128 -8.66 4.08 2.30
N PHE A 129 -7.92 3.14 2.86
CA PHE A 129 -7.56 3.14 4.28
C PHE A 129 -6.17 3.75 4.44
N VAL A 130 -5.97 4.53 5.48
CA VAL A 130 -4.65 5.03 5.88
C VAL A 130 -4.54 5.07 7.40
N SER A 131 -3.39 4.63 7.91
CA SER A 131 -3.00 4.88 9.29
C SER A 131 -1.53 5.31 9.36
N THR A 132 -1.20 6.11 10.34
CA THR A 132 0.18 6.48 10.62
C THR A 132 0.92 5.32 11.27
N VAL A 133 2.22 5.21 10.97
CA VAL A 133 3.13 4.21 11.55
C VAL A 133 4.28 4.95 12.22
N GLY A 134 4.47 4.72 13.52
CA GLY A 134 5.54 5.34 14.31
C GLY A 134 6.57 4.33 14.77
N GLY A 135 7.87 4.71 14.73
CA GLY A 135 8.98 3.92 15.23
C GLY A 135 9.44 2.75 14.37
N THR A 136 10.72 2.41 14.51
CA THR A 136 11.39 1.40 13.68
C THR A 136 10.82 0.00 13.84
N LEU A 137 10.49 -0.41 15.08
CA LEU A 137 9.95 -1.76 15.32
C LEU A 137 8.53 -1.94 14.80
N LEU A 138 7.70 -0.90 14.89
CA LEU A 138 6.37 -0.92 14.30
C LEU A 138 6.44 -0.97 12.77
N GLU A 139 7.37 -0.24 12.19
CA GLU A 139 7.66 -0.28 10.76
C GLU A 139 8.04 -1.70 10.31
N GLU A 140 8.97 -2.37 11.02
CA GLU A 140 9.37 -3.75 10.72
C GLU A 140 8.20 -4.73 10.85
N ALA A 141 7.36 -4.60 11.89
CA ALA A 141 6.19 -5.44 12.06
C ALA A 141 5.17 -5.26 10.93
N VAL A 142 4.92 -4.04 10.49
CA VAL A 142 4.04 -3.75 9.36
C VAL A 142 4.62 -4.29 8.05
N LYS A 143 5.93 -4.15 7.83
CA LYS A 143 6.61 -4.74 6.67
C LYS A 143 6.43 -6.26 6.64
N GLN A 144 6.75 -6.94 7.75
CA GLN A 144 6.60 -8.39 7.86
C GLN A 144 5.16 -8.84 7.63
N TYR A 145 4.18 -8.12 8.17
CA TYR A 145 2.76 -8.42 7.95
C TYR A 145 2.39 -8.33 6.47
N ILE A 146 2.80 -7.27 5.78
CA ILE A 146 2.55 -7.08 4.34
C ILE A 146 3.19 -8.19 3.51
N GLU A 147 4.44 -8.54 3.80
CA GLU A 147 5.20 -9.58 3.09
C GLU A 147 4.61 -10.99 3.31
N ASN A 148 4.15 -11.28 4.53
CA ASN A 148 3.59 -12.59 4.89
C ASN A 148 2.18 -12.85 4.35
N GLN A 149 1.44 -11.83 3.96
CA GLN A 149 0.07 -11.99 3.43
C GLN A 149 0.02 -12.89 2.20
N LYS A 150 0.94 -12.72 1.26
CA LYS A 150 1.01 -13.51 0.04
C LYS A 150 1.40 -14.97 0.29
N THR A 151 2.23 -15.21 1.30
CA THR A 151 2.63 -16.56 1.69
C THR A 151 1.46 -17.36 2.25
N SER A 152 0.68 -16.74 3.12
CA SER A 152 -0.53 -17.35 3.71
C SER A 152 -1.60 -17.66 2.68
N GLN A 153 -1.79 -16.78 1.70
CA GLN A 153 -2.73 -17.00 0.61
C GLN A 153 -2.29 -18.15 -0.29
N ARG A 154 -0.99 -18.20 -0.68
CA ARG A 154 -0.43 -19.30 -1.48
C ARG A 154 -0.56 -20.66 -0.81
N GLN A 155 -0.48 -20.72 0.52
CA GLN A 155 -0.70 -21.97 1.26
C GLN A 155 -2.16 -22.40 1.22
N LYS A 156 -3.10 -21.47 1.37
CA LYS A 156 -4.55 -21.78 1.28
C LYS A 156 -4.94 -22.24 -0.12
N ASP A 157 -4.40 -21.63 -1.17
CA ASP A 157 -4.67 -22.00 -2.55
C ASP A 157 -4.09 -23.38 -2.95
N LYS A 158 -3.05 -23.86 -2.23
CA LYS A 158 -2.49 -25.21 -2.43
C LYS A 158 -3.21 -26.32 -1.64
N MET A 159 -3.98 -25.94 -0.62
CA MET A 159 -4.70 -26.90 0.24
C MET A 159 -6.19 -27.02 -0.13
N GLY A 160 -6.68 -26.26 -1.07
CA GLY A 160 -8.02 -26.32 -1.68
C GLY A 160 -7.95 -26.91 -3.07
#